data_c060421602eb3ec8ecfaf905ab78e31f
#
_entry.id   c060421602eb3ec8ecfaf905ab78e31f
#
_cell.length_a   1.000
_cell.length_b   1.000
_cell.length_c   1.000
_cell.angle_alpha   90.00
_cell.angle_beta   90.00
_cell.angle_gamma   90.00
#
_symmetry.space_group_name_H-M   'P 1'
#
loop_
_entity.id
_entity.type
_entity.pdbx_description
1 polymer ?
#
loop_
_entity_poly.entity_id
_entity_poly.type
_entity_poly.pdbx_seq_one_letter_code
_entity_poly.pdbx_strand_id
1 'polypeptide(L)'
;MNLITFNIDDKLLNKRSYSIVSKKKNLLFHFGCQHNKSFEKINKYRVAKVYELNKKGNLPNKLKYLEKSYNELLKNLYKKLNKAHNKNYDQNYWEILIGKWLKTFVHQTYSNWEILKKIENKYNIKSFSKISLSDNFFIPENTWHAHQLIRSSQHKYNLFHHWLISKMLENKKKIKINHLSLKNNLSIESELLKLSKPNKYQNIFYKSLDNKIFYYLWDVPRKIKIEIMKYFKFLNIRLNTKTIREYHPKYFDRDLIFYNEYQPNNFQSFLKNIIKFTFPKIFLENFNTLERMYKKLNWPRKPKYILTSYPYYEELFKLYCAQNYFSGSKIIITQHGMCNIFQYDDALGPASINKTFFHAQLSWGKNRKKGLKKFLFTKKYTTKVNKFKFKKNKKILLILYSLSEMEDRLPNGYSDNNSINKIIYNSTIKYLKQVEKSLLKKNDIKILQNNRYPMLKNSIKKKYRNIKFMGLEKSFDKVIFQYNLSVHFFIGTPFFESIYLNQPTILIFDSKIYSSFDKKFLRFIKKFIDNKICFTNAAEAAEFINNNYTNLEHWWKSPKRQKILNEFCEMFCGKSKNLHEDFKSITKI
;
A
#
# COMPACT_ATOMS: atom_id res chain seq x y z
N MET A 1 -20.31 22.17 -16.95
CA MET A 1 -20.70 20.85 -16.40
C MET A 1 -20.71 20.92 -14.88
N ASN A 2 -21.44 20.01 -14.20
CA ASN A 2 -21.38 19.87 -12.75
C ASN A 2 -20.40 18.75 -12.39
N LEU A 3 -19.41 19.04 -11.52
CA LEU A 3 -18.39 18.10 -11.08
C LEU A 3 -18.85 17.35 -9.84
N ILE A 4 -18.62 16.04 -9.83
CA ILE A 4 -18.91 15.15 -8.70
C ILE A 4 -17.65 14.38 -8.33
N THR A 5 -17.27 14.40 -7.05
CA THR A 5 -16.00 13.89 -6.52
C THR A 5 -16.17 12.85 -5.41
N PHE A 6 -17.40 12.43 -5.14
CA PHE A 6 -17.74 11.42 -4.15
C PHE A 6 -18.56 10.28 -4.80
N ASN A 7 -18.72 9.20 -4.07
CA ASN A 7 -19.45 8.04 -4.55
C ASN A 7 -20.97 8.29 -4.55
N ILE A 8 -21.60 8.22 -5.72
CA ILE A 8 -23.05 8.42 -5.85
C ILE A 8 -23.78 7.20 -5.27
N ASP A 9 -24.45 7.40 -4.13
CA ASP A 9 -25.21 6.36 -3.45
C ASP A 9 -26.55 6.94 -2.96
N ASP A 10 -27.65 6.27 -3.26
CA ASP A 10 -29.00 6.62 -2.81
C ASP A 10 -29.19 6.46 -1.30
N LYS A 11 -28.32 5.68 -0.65
CA LYS A 11 -28.29 5.51 0.80
C LYS A 11 -27.64 6.69 1.53
N LEU A 12 -26.76 7.43 0.84
CA LEU A 12 -26.03 8.56 1.42
C LEU A 12 -26.84 9.85 1.38
N LEU A 13 -27.48 10.14 0.24
CA LEU A 13 -28.14 11.42 -0.04
C LEU A 13 -29.65 11.34 0.09
N ASN A 14 -30.29 12.46 0.48
CA ASN A 14 -31.74 12.55 0.38
C ASN A 14 -32.21 12.52 -1.08
N LYS A 15 -33.52 12.32 -1.33
CA LYS A 15 -34.09 12.17 -2.68
C LYS A 15 -33.73 13.34 -3.61
N ARG A 16 -33.83 14.60 -3.10
CA ARG A 16 -33.53 15.82 -3.88
C ARG A 16 -32.05 15.87 -4.26
N SER A 17 -31.15 15.66 -3.31
CA SER A 17 -29.70 15.67 -3.56
C SER A 17 -29.28 14.54 -4.50
N TYR A 18 -29.85 13.35 -4.33
CA TYR A 18 -29.59 12.22 -5.22
C TYR A 18 -30.02 12.49 -6.67
N SER A 19 -31.17 13.14 -6.88
CA SER A 19 -31.65 13.51 -8.22
C SER A 19 -30.71 14.48 -8.95
N ILE A 20 -30.01 15.35 -8.22
CA ILE A 20 -29.02 16.27 -8.80
C ILE A 20 -27.79 15.50 -9.31
N VAL A 21 -27.27 14.58 -8.51
CA VAL A 21 -26.00 13.90 -8.81
C VAL A 21 -26.16 12.68 -9.74
N SER A 22 -27.34 12.09 -9.80
CA SER A 22 -27.61 10.91 -10.64
C SER A 22 -27.77 11.23 -12.15
N LYS A 23 -27.78 12.51 -12.55
CA LYS A 23 -27.93 12.95 -13.94
C LYS A 23 -26.73 12.49 -14.80
N LYS A 24 -27.00 11.86 -15.95
CA LYS A 24 -25.95 11.36 -16.88
C LYS A 24 -25.00 12.44 -17.40
N LYS A 25 -25.45 13.70 -17.49
CA LYS A 25 -24.67 14.85 -17.95
C LYS A 25 -23.62 15.35 -16.95
N ASN A 26 -23.67 14.89 -15.69
CA ASN A 26 -22.67 15.23 -14.69
C ASN A 26 -21.32 14.62 -15.07
N LEU A 27 -20.24 15.33 -14.69
CA LEU A 27 -18.87 14.85 -14.85
C LEU A 27 -18.38 14.23 -13.53
N LEU A 28 -18.02 12.96 -13.56
CA LEU A 28 -17.41 12.29 -12.42
C LEU A 28 -15.89 12.51 -12.43
N PHE A 29 -15.33 12.85 -11.27
CA PHE A 29 -13.90 13.09 -11.08
C PHE A 29 -13.06 11.87 -11.46
N HIS A 30 -13.46 10.68 -11.01
CA HIS A 30 -12.86 9.40 -11.37
C HIS A 30 -13.89 8.25 -11.29
N PHE A 31 -13.49 7.05 -11.71
CA PHE A 31 -14.37 5.88 -11.69
C PHE A 31 -14.89 5.50 -10.31
N GLY A 32 -14.11 5.72 -9.25
CA GLY A 32 -14.52 5.46 -7.87
C GLY A 32 -15.70 6.30 -7.38
N CYS A 33 -16.08 7.38 -8.10
CA CYS A 33 -17.28 8.15 -7.83
C CYS A 33 -18.58 7.42 -8.23
N GLN A 34 -18.49 6.25 -8.83
CA GLN A 34 -19.65 5.41 -9.14
C GLN A 34 -19.79 4.29 -8.13
N HIS A 35 -20.95 4.19 -7.50
CA HIS A 35 -21.29 3.03 -6.70
C HIS A 35 -21.71 1.87 -7.62
N ASN A 36 -20.73 1.27 -8.30
CA ASN A 36 -21.00 0.19 -9.23
C ASN A 36 -20.50 -1.14 -8.73
N LYS A 37 -21.40 -2.11 -8.76
CA LYS A 37 -21.10 -3.49 -8.43
C LYS A 37 -20.34 -4.24 -9.55
N SER A 38 -20.17 -3.62 -10.74
CA SER A 38 -19.44 -4.23 -11.88
C SER A 38 -18.98 -3.20 -12.92
N PHE A 39 -17.88 -3.49 -13.65
CA PHE A 39 -17.35 -2.63 -14.72
C PHE A 39 -18.32 -2.36 -15.87
N GLU A 40 -19.29 -3.25 -16.12
CA GLU A 40 -20.25 -3.11 -17.22
C GLU A 40 -21.25 -1.97 -17.02
N LYS A 41 -21.52 -1.57 -15.78
CA LYS A 41 -22.44 -0.47 -15.45
C LYS A 41 -21.79 0.91 -15.54
N ILE A 42 -20.48 0.99 -15.76
CA ILE A 42 -19.70 2.24 -15.78
C ILE A 42 -20.09 3.16 -16.95
N ASN A 43 -20.62 2.61 -18.05
CA ASN A 43 -20.93 3.37 -19.26
C ASN A 43 -22.10 4.36 -19.12
N LYS A 44 -22.78 4.39 -17.96
CA LYS A 44 -23.95 5.28 -17.75
C LYS A 44 -23.58 6.73 -17.44
N TYR A 45 -22.35 7.00 -16.99
CA TYR A 45 -21.91 8.33 -16.57
C TYR A 45 -20.71 8.80 -17.37
N ARG A 46 -20.57 10.13 -17.45
CA ARG A 46 -19.39 10.76 -18.04
C ARG A 46 -18.28 10.85 -16.99
N VAL A 47 -17.24 10.06 -17.14
CA VAL A 47 -16.06 10.11 -16.27
C VAL A 47 -14.98 10.99 -16.91
N ALA A 48 -14.29 11.80 -16.11
CA ALA A 48 -13.20 12.63 -16.59
C ALA A 48 -12.07 11.76 -17.15
N LYS A 49 -11.77 11.93 -18.43
CA LYS A 49 -10.68 11.23 -19.13
C LYS A 49 -9.38 12.02 -19.02
N VAL A 50 -8.90 12.22 -17.80
CA VAL A 50 -7.64 12.94 -17.50
C VAL A 50 -6.53 12.01 -17.05
N TYR A 51 -6.86 10.76 -16.81
CA TYR A 51 -5.93 9.70 -16.52
C TYR A 51 -5.31 9.19 -17.82
N GLU A 52 -4.41 9.97 -18.37
CA GLU A 52 -3.41 9.40 -19.25
C GLU A 52 -2.43 8.67 -18.35
N LEU A 53 -2.32 7.35 -18.50
CA LEU A 53 -1.26 6.55 -17.95
C LEU A 53 0.03 7.34 -18.25
N ASN A 54 0.73 7.76 -17.20
CA ASN A 54 1.82 8.74 -17.28
C ASN A 54 2.68 8.51 -18.52
N LYS A 55 2.69 9.48 -19.44
CA LYS A 55 3.62 9.47 -20.56
C LYS A 55 5.03 9.37 -19.99
N LYS A 56 5.81 8.42 -20.52
CA LYS A 56 7.22 8.21 -20.14
C LYS A 56 7.92 9.56 -20.02
N GLY A 57 8.49 9.88 -18.87
CA GLY A 57 9.43 10.99 -18.72
C GLY A 57 9.17 11.97 -17.57
N ASN A 58 7.94 12.16 -17.10
CA ASN A 58 7.67 13.21 -16.11
C ASN A 58 7.58 12.72 -14.65
N LEU A 59 7.47 11.41 -14.43
CA LEU A 59 7.34 10.84 -13.08
C LEU A 59 8.56 11.15 -12.17
N PRO A 60 9.83 11.00 -12.62
CA PRO A 60 10.98 11.32 -11.78
C PRO A 60 11.00 12.76 -11.27
N ASN A 61 10.62 13.73 -12.11
CA ASN A 61 10.57 15.13 -11.72
C ASN A 61 9.44 15.41 -10.71
N LYS A 62 8.28 14.79 -10.91
CA LYS A 62 7.17 14.87 -9.95
C LYS A 62 7.56 14.28 -8.60
N LEU A 63 8.24 13.14 -8.58
CA LEU A 63 8.69 12.52 -7.34
C LEU A 63 9.74 13.38 -6.62
N LYS A 64 10.66 14.02 -7.34
CA LYS A 64 11.59 14.98 -6.76
C LYS A 64 10.87 16.19 -6.15
N TYR A 65 9.86 16.71 -6.85
CA TYR A 65 9.05 17.82 -6.34
C TYR A 65 8.29 17.42 -5.05
N LEU A 66 7.69 16.23 -5.03
CA LEU A 66 6.98 15.72 -3.86
C LEU A 66 7.91 15.44 -2.68
N GLU A 67 9.09 14.92 -2.94
CA GLU A 67 10.12 14.72 -1.92
C GLU A 67 10.58 16.07 -1.32
N LYS A 68 10.78 17.09 -2.15
CA LYS A 68 11.07 18.44 -1.68
C LYS A 68 9.93 18.98 -0.82
N SER A 69 8.68 18.87 -1.28
CA SER A 69 7.49 19.36 -0.56
C SER A 69 7.31 18.63 0.78
N TYR A 70 7.56 17.32 0.81
CA TYR A 70 7.55 16.52 2.04
C TYR A 70 8.60 17.00 3.05
N ASN A 71 9.85 17.17 2.60
CA ASN A 71 10.96 17.56 3.47
C ASN A 71 10.76 18.99 4.04
N GLU A 72 10.28 19.92 3.25
CA GLU A 72 9.97 21.29 3.69
C GLU A 72 8.84 21.30 4.74
N LEU A 73 7.78 20.51 4.50
CA LEU A 73 6.67 20.40 5.43
C LEU A 73 7.09 19.72 6.73
N LEU A 74 7.87 18.64 6.66
CA LEU A 74 8.44 17.96 7.82
C LEU A 74 9.32 18.89 8.64
N LYS A 75 10.21 19.67 7.96
CA LYS A 75 11.08 20.68 8.61
C LYS A 75 10.29 21.76 9.34
N ASN A 76 9.15 22.14 8.82
CA ASN A 76 8.25 23.10 9.48
C ASN A 76 7.56 22.43 10.70
N LEU A 77 7.02 21.23 10.51
CA LEU A 77 6.25 20.52 11.53
C LEU A 77 7.09 20.17 12.76
N TYR A 78 8.32 19.64 12.60
CA TYR A 78 9.10 19.21 13.75
C TYR A 78 9.42 20.40 14.71
N LYS A 79 9.66 21.60 14.17
CA LYS A 79 9.89 22.79 14.97
C LYS A 79 8.64 23.19 15.75
N LYS A 80 7.47 23.17 15.07
CA LYS A 80 6.18 23.50 15.68
C LYS A 80 5.79 22.51 16.79
N LEU A 81 6.02 21.22 16.55
CA LEU A 81 5.76 20.16 17.53
C LEU A 81 6.70 20.25 18.73
N ASN A 82 7.98 20.52 18.52
CA ASN A 82 8.91 20.77 19.62
C ASN A 82 8.45 21.95 20.49
N LYS A 83 8.04 23.07 19.87
CA LYS A 83 7.49 24.23 20.59
C LYS A 83 6.22 23.88 21.34
N ALA A 84 5.25 23.18 20.70
CA ALA A 84 3.97 22.81 21.30
C ALA A 84 4.12 21.90 22.51
N HIS A 85 5.11 20.99 22.48
CA HIS A 85 5.34 20.01 23.55
C HIS A 85 6.47 20.38 24.52
N ASN A 86 7.11 21.52 24.33
CA ASN A 86 8.32 21.93 25.09
C ASN A 86 9.40 20.83 25.03
N LYS A 87 9.77 20.42 23.81
CA LYS A 87 10.77 19.39 23.52
C LYS A 87 11.87 19.92 22.62
N ASN A 88 13.01 19.20 22.62
CA ASN A 88 14.13 19.50 21.73
C ASN A 88 14.60 18.23 20.99
N TYR A 89 13.66 17.57 20.31
CA TYR A 89 13.97 16.42 19.49
C TYR A 89 14.41 16.85 18.09
N ASP A 90 15.26 16.03 17.44
CA ASP A 90 15.66 16.28 16.06
C ASP A 90 14.54 15.98 15.04
N GLN A 91 14.77 16.31 13.78
CA GLN A 91 13.83 16.04 12.71
C GLN A 91 13.56 14.53 12.52
N ASN A 92 14.58 13.67 12.69
CA ASN A 92 14.45 12.22 12.52
C ASN A 92 13.53 11.61 13.57
N TYR A 93 13.56 12.12 14.81
CA TYR A 93 12.63 11.70 15.85
C TYR A 93 11.18 11.86 15.42
N TRP A 94 10.82 13.05 14.93
CA TRP A 94 9.48 13.34 14.45
C TRP A 94 9.16 12.60 13.15
N GLU A 95 10.14 12.40 12.27
CA GLU A 95 9.95 11.63 11.05
C GLU A 95 9.61 10.16 11.33
N ILE A 96 10.21 9.56 12.35
CA ILE A 96 9.83 8.20 12.79
C ILE A 96 8.35 8.16 13.20
N LEU A 97 7.85 9.20 13.87
CA LEU A 97 6.47 9.27 14.35
C LEU A 97 5.46 9.56 13.21
N ILE A 98 5.69 10.59 12.44
CA ILE A 98 4.70 11.13 11.50
C ILE A 98 5.04 10.93 10.02
N GLY A 99 6.28 10.59 9.68
CA GLY A 99 6.79 10.65 8.31
C GLY A 99 6.00 9.79 7.32
N LYS A 100 5.62 8.57 7.71
CA LYS A 100 4.83 7.68 6.84
C LYS A 100 3.45 8.27 6.52
N TRP A 101 2.77 8.78 7.53
CA TRP A 101 1.49 9.47 7.36
C TRP A 101 1.67 10.71 6.49
N LEU A 102 2.63 11.58 6.83
CA LEU A 102 2.89 12.83 6.15
C LEU A 102 3.19 12.61 4.65
N LYS A 103 4.05 11.64 4.34
CA LYS A 103 4.38 11.32 2.95
C LYS A 103 3.16 10.84 2.17
N THR A 104 2.34 9.97 2.76
CA THR A 104 1.09 9.52 2.14
C THR A 104 0.12 10.69 1.92
N PHE A 105 0.00 11.57 2.90
CA PHE A 105 -0.85 12.75 2.82
C PHE A 105 -0.41 13.70 1.70
N VAL A 106 0.89 14.04 1.62
CA VAL A 106 1.45 14.90 0.57
C VAL A 106 1.18 14.31 -0.82
N HIS A 107 1.48 13.04 -1.02
CA HIS A 107 1.30 12.37 -2.32
C HIS A 107 -0.17 12.30 -2.74
N GLN A 108 -1.05 11.96 -1.81
CA GLN A 108 -2.47 11.83 -2.13
C GLN A 108 -3.12 13.20 -2.41
N THR A 109 -2.74 14.20 -1.64
CA THR A 109 -3.22 15.57 -1.85
C THR A 109 -2.74 16.11 -3.20
N TYR A 110 -1.49 15.84 -3.58
CA TYR A 110 -0.96 16.22 -4.89
C TYR A 110 -1.67 15.51 -6.05
N SER A 111 -1.99 14.23 -5.87
CA SER A 111 -2.75 13.50 -6.89
C SER A 111 -4.08 14.18 -7.19
N ASN A 112 -4.85 14.51 -6.14
CA ASN A 112 -6.11 15.23 -6.30
C ASN A 112 -5.92 16.63 -6.93
N TRP A 113 -4.88 17.33 -6.50
CA TRP A 113 -4.54 18.66 -7.03
C TRP A 113 -4.23 18.62 -8.53
N GLU A 114 -3.39 17.70 -8.96
CA GLU A 114 -3.00 17.55 -10.36
C GLU A 114 -4.18 17.12 -11.23
N ILE A 115 -4.99 16.19 -10.75
CA ILE A 115 -6.18 15.71 -11.45
C ILE A 115 -7.20 16.83 -11.61
N LEU A 116 -7.44 17.61 -10.55
CA LEU A 116 -8.35 18.74 -10.60
C LEU A 116 -7.90 19.78 -11.66
N LYS A 117 -6.62 20.14 -11.66
CA LYS A 117 -6.06 21.05 -12.69
C LYS A 117 -6.26 20.53 -14.11
N LYS A 118 -6.04 19.24 -14.35
CA LYS A 118 -6.27 18.64 -15.67
C LYS A 118 -7.76 18.64 -16.05
N ILE A 119 -8.64 18.43 -15.08
CA ILE A 119 -10.10 18.51 -15.31
C ILE A 119 -10.49 19.95 -15.68
N GLU A 120 -10.03 20.94 -14.96
CA GLU A 120 -10.30 22.34 -15.23
C GLU A 120 -9.81 22.77 -16.62
N ASN A 121 -8.63 22.32 -17.02
CA ASN A 121 -8.08 22.63 -18.36
C ASN A 121 -8.81 21.95 -19.50
N LYS A 122 -9.44 20.79 -19.25
CA LYS A 122 -10.09 19.96 -20.30
C LYS A 122 -11.59 20.14 -20.37
N TYR A 123 -12.22 20.51 -19.27
CA TYR A 123 -13.67 20.58 -19.15
C TYR A 123 -14.13 21.92 -18.60
N ASN A 124 -15.16 22.49 -19.19
CA ASN A 124 -15.79 23.71 -18.67
C ASN A 124 -16.67 23.37 -17.46
N ILE A 125 -16.07 23.44 -16.26
CA ILE A 125 -16.75 23.19 -14.98
C ILE A 125 -17.47 24.46 -14.55
N LYS A 126 -18.82 24.44 -14.58
CA LYS A 126 -19.68 25.56 -14.17
C LYS A 126 -20.17 25.43 -12.73
N SER A 127 -20.25 24.22 -12.22
CA SER A 127 -20.71 23.94 -10.85
C SER A 127 -20.04 22.72 -10.24
N PHE A 128 -20.09 22.65 -8.92
CA PHE A 128 -19.55 21.58 -8.10
C PHE A 128 -20.61 21.14 -7.06
N SER A 129 -20.83 19.83 -6.96
CA SER A 129 -21.74 19.28 -5.96
C SER A 129 -20.98 19.05 -4.66
N LYS A 130 -21.29 19.80 -3.59
CA LYS A 130 -20.62 19.77 -2.30
C LYS A 130 -21.51 19.15 -1.23
N ILE A 131 -21.01 18.09 -0.57
CA ILE A 131 -21.53 17.59 0.70
C ILE A 131 -20.90 18.44 1.79
N SER A 132 -21.72 19.13 2.59
CA SER A 132 -21.22 19.95 3.70
C SER A 132 -20.84 19.05 4.87
N LEU A 133 -19.55 18.97 5.14
CA LEU A 133 -18.96 18.25 6.27
C LEU A 133 -18.11 19.23 7.08
N SER A 134 -18.13 19.08 8.41
CA SER A 134 -17.24 19.85 9.28
C SER A 134 -15.79 19.52 8.95
N ASP A 135 -14.92 20.52 8.95
CA ASP A 135 -13.48 20.32 8.73
C ASP A 135 -12.86 19.41 9.81
N ASN A 136 -13.34 19.51 11.03
CA ASN A 136 -12.92 18.68 12.15
C ASN A 136 -13.26 17.18 11.98
N PHE A 137 -14.21 16.85 11.07
CA PHE A 137 -14.59 15.48 10.76
C PHE A 137 -13.41 14.64 10.23
N PHE A 138 -12.42 15.27 9.61
CA PHE A 138 -11.27 14.61 9.02
C PHE A 138 -10.03 14.61 9.91
N ILE A 139 -10.09 15.15 11.12
CA ILE A 139 -8.99 15.10 12.08
C ILE A 139 -8.86 13.66 12.60
N PRO A 140 -7.80 12.91 12.25
CA PRO A 140 -7.68 11.54 12.65
C PRO A 140 -7.20 11.40 14.10
N GLU A 141 -7.68 10.39 14.80
CA GLU A 141 -7.22 10.09 16.16
C GLU A 141 -5.74 9.65 16.17
N ASN A 142 -5.35 8.85 15.17
CA ASN A 142 -3.99 8.32 15.03
C ASN A 142 -3.64 8.13 13.55
N THR A 143 -2.43 7.69 13.25
CA THR A 143 -1.99 7.51 11.86
C THR A 143 -2.66 6.34 11.14
N TRP A 144 -3.14 5.34 11.89
CA TRP A 144 -3.93 4.26 11.29
C TRP A 144 -5.30 4.77 10.85
N HIS A 145 -5.97 5.57 11.69
CA HIS A 145 -7.21 6.25 11.30
C HIS A 145 -6.98 7.16 10.09
N ALA A 146 -5.92 7.95 10.09
CA ALA A 146 -5.55 8.77 8.92
C ALA A 146 -5.36 7.93 7.66
N HIS A 147 -4.69 6.79 7.79
CA HIS A 147 -4.51 5.85 6.68
C HIS A 147 -5.86 5.31 6.17
N GLN A 148 -6.79 5.02 7.06
CA GLN A 148 -8.13 4.59 6.69
C GLN A 148 -8.92 5.69 5.98
N LEU A 149 -8.86 6.93 6.46
CA LEU A 149 -9.49 8.09 5.81
C LEU A 149 -9.00 8.28 4.37
N ILE A 150 -7.70 8.13 4.15
CA ILE A 150 -7.08 8.36 2.84
C ILE A 150 -7.24 7.15 1.92
N ARG A 151 -7.12 5.91 2.44
CA ARG A 151 -6.84 4.72 1.62
C ARG A 151 -7.84 3.59 1.76
N SER A 152 -8.74 3.61 2.72
CA SER A 152 -9.56 2.43 2.96
C SER A 152 -10.94 2.48 2.34
N SER A 153 -11.46 1.29 2.11
CA SER A 153 -12.84 1.03 1.69
C SER A 153 -13.90 1.37 2.75
N GLN A 154 -13.50 1.66 3.98
CA GLN A 154 -14.46 2.07 5.03
C GLN A 154 -15.12 3.40 4.67
N HIS A 155 -14.43 4.26 3.92
CA HIS A 155 -14.99 5.47 3.33
C HIS A 155 -15.46 5.23 1.89
N LYS A 156 -16.38 4.28 1.74
CA LYS A 156 -16.98 3.92 0.44
C LYS A 156 -17.54 5.08 -0.38
N TYR A 157 -17.73 6.23 0.25
CA TYR A 157 -18.21 7.45 -0.40
C TYR A 157 -17.11 8.40 -0.85
N ASN A 158 -15.84 8.08 -0.57
CA ASN A 158 -14.70 8.91 -0.96
C ASN A 158 -14.72 10.33 -0.36
N LEU A 159 -15.23 10.45 0.86
CA LEU A 159 -15.52 11.76 1.48
C LEU A 159 -14.26 12.58 1.76
N PHE A 160 -13.14 11.93 2.10
CA PHE A 160 -11.88 12.63 2.32
C PHE A 160 -11.38 13.33 1.03
N HIS A 161 -11.42 12.61 -0.10
CA HIS A 161 -11.03 13.19 -1.40
C HIS A 161 -12.01 14.28 -1.84
N HIS A 162 -13.30 14.07 -1.60
CA HIS A 162 -14.33 15.07 -1.85
C HIS A 162 -14.07 16.36 -1.04
N TRP A 163 -13.79 16.23 0.26
CA TRP A 163 -13.45 17.35 1.12
C TRP A 163 -12.18 18.08 0.64
N LEU A 164 -11.10 17.36 0.31
CA LEU A 164 -9.88 17.96 -0.25
C LEU A 164 -10.17 18.80 -1.50
N ILE A 165 -10.95 18.25 -2.43
CA ILE A 165 -11.29 18.95 -3.68
C ILE A 165 -12.21 20.14 -3.39
N SER A 166 -13.13 20.04 -2.43
CA SER A 166 -13.95 21.18 -2.02
C SER A 166 -13.10 22.32 -1.49
N LYS A 167 -12.07 22.01 -0.67
CA LYS A 167 -11.10 23.01 -0.18
C LYS A 167 -10.28 23.66 -1.31
N MET A 168 -9.94 22.91 -2.35
CA MET A 168 -9.25 23.45 -3.54
C MET A 168 -10.16 24.38 -4.36
N LEU A 169 -11.48 24.20 -4.30
CA LEU A 169 -12.47 24.94 -5.08
C LEU A 169 -13.12 26.11 -4.31
N GLU A 170 -13.05 26.13 -2.96
CA GLU A 170 -13.68 27.15 -2.12
C GLU A 170 -13.34 28.60 -2.52
N ASN A 171 -12.11 28.86 -2.97
CA ASN A 171 -11.65 30.20 -3.35
C ASN A 171 -11.83 30.53 -4.86
N LYS A 172 -12.53 29.66 -5.62
CA LYS A 172 -12.73 29.85 -7.06
C LYS A 172 -14.07 30.51 -7.36
N LYS A 173 -14.11 31.84 -7.46
CA LYS A 173 -15.32 32.68 -7.67
C LYS A 173 -16.20 32.25 -8.88
N LYS A 174 -15.64 31.56 -9.86
CA LYS A 174 -16.35 31.19 -11.12
C LYS A 174 -17.15 29.88 -11.04
N ILE A 175 -17.05 29.11 -9.96
CA ILE A 175 -17.69 27.80 -9.85
C ILE A 175 -18.86 27.89 -8.85
N LYS A 176 -20.09 27.63 -9.33
CA LYS A 176 -21.27 27.58 -8.48
C LYS A 176 -21.26 26.34 -7.60
N ILE A 177 -21.39 26.50 -6.29
CA ILE A 177 -21.46 25.36 -5.35
C ILE A 177 -22.92 24.96 -5.17
N ASN A 178 -23.24 23.68 -5.47
CA ASN A 178 -24.52 23.08 -5.21
C ASN A 178 -24.43 22.28 -3.90
N HIS A 179 -25.00 22.79 -2.82
CA HIS A 179 -25.02 22.10 -1.54
C HIS A 179 -25.94 20.89 -1.57
N LEU A 180 -25.47 19.77 -1.02
CA LEU A 180 -26.18 18.51 -0.96
C LEU A 180 -26.41 18.11 0.50
N SER A 181 -27.60 17.57 0.77
CA SER A 181 -28.00 17.13 2.11
C SER A 181 -27.90 15.61 2.24
N LEU A 182 -27.38 15.17 3.36
CA LEU A 182 -27.31 13.76 3.76
C LEU A 182 -28.65 13.27 4.29
N LYS A 183 -28.92 11.97 4.21
CA LYS A 183 -30.07 11.33 4.84
C LYS A 183 -29.95 11.31 6.36
N ASN A 184 -28.77 10.96 6.85
CA ASN A 184 -28.48 10.80 8.28
C ASN A 184 -27.13 11.44 8.60
N ASN A 185 -26.92 11.79 9.86
CA ASN A 185 -25.62 12.22 10.34
C ASN A 185 -24.61 11.06 10.20
N LEU A 186 -23.52 11.31 9.47
CA LEU A 186 -22.43 10.34 9.35
C LEU A 186 -21.64 10.35 10.66
N SER A 187 -21.67 9.25 11.40
CA SER A 187 -20.73 9.02 12.51
C SER A 187 -19.61 8.09 12.06
N ILE A 188 -18.38 8.52 12.19
CA ILE A 188 -17.19 7.67 11.98
C ILE A 188 -16.80 6.94 13.26
N GLU A 189 -17.27 7.41 14.41
CA GLU A 189 -16.78 7.01 15.74
C GLU A 189 -17.00 5.54 16.10
N SER A 190 -18.04 4.90 15.60
CA SER A 190 -18.41 3.56 16.07
C SER A 190 -17.53 2.41 15.56
N GLU A 191 -16.83 2.58 14.45
CA GLU A 191 -16.00 1.51 13.87
C GLU A 191 -14.53 1.50 14.38
N LEU A 192 -14.04 2.63 14.86
CA LEU A 192 -12.64 2.79 15.30
C LEU A 192 -12.33 2.11 16.62
N LEU A 193 -13.30 2.03 17.51
CA LEU A 193 -13.16 1.41 18.84
C LEU A 193 -13.14 -0.14 18.79
N LYS A 194 -13.48 -0.75 17.66
CA LYS A 194 -13.55 -2.22 17.50
C LYS A 194 -12.22 -2.88 17.12
N LEU A 195 -11.17 -2.14 16.80
CA LEU A 195 -9.96 -2.66 16.16
C LEU A 195 -8.90 -3.24 17.11
N SER A 196 -9.10 -3.19 18.42
CA SER A 196 -8.12 -3.73 19.36
C SER A 196 -8.75 -4.46 20.54
N LYS A 197 -9.23 -5.70 20.32
CA LYS A 197 -9.42 -6.63 21.43
C LYS A 197 -8.07 -7.30 21.75
N PRO A 198 -7.50 -7.11 22.94
CA PRO A 198 -6.29 -7.81 23.32
C PRO A 198 -6.56 -9.31 23.49
N ASN A 199 -5.70 -10.12 22.94
CA ASN A 199 -5.70 -11.56 23.19
C ASN A 199 -5.34 -11.83 24.67
N LYS A 200 -6.20 -12.54 25.40
CA LYS A 200 -6.13 -12.78 26.85
C LYS A 200 -4.91 -13.57 27.37
N TYR A 201 -4.02 -14.07 26.50
CA TYR A 201 -3.03 -15.11 26.88
C TYR A 201 -1.56 -14.70 26.74
N GLN A 202 -1.16 -13.48 27.14
CA GLN A 202 0.24 -13.10 26.94
C GLN A 202 0.86 -12.37 28.14
N ASN A 203 0.98 -13.06 29.27
CA ASN A 203 1.79 -12.61 30.40
C ASN A 203 2.94 -13.60 30.64
N ILE A 204 3.93 -13.62 29.77
CA ILE A 204 5.20 -14.26 30.08
C ILE A 204 6.31 -13.22 29.90
N PHE A 205 6.87 -12.80 31.03
CA PHE A 205 7.99 -11.88 31.08
C PHE A 205 9.28 -12.64 30.75
N TYR A 206 9.95 -12.24 29.67
CA TYR A 206 11.34 -12.61 29.45
C TYR A 206 12.20 -11.36 29.56
N LYS A 207 13.04 -11.29 30.58
CA LYS A 207 14.15 -10.33 30.60
C LYS A 207 15.16 -10.79 29.56
N SER A 208 15.49 -9.93 28.60
CA SER A 208 16.66 -10.12 27.74
C SER A 208 17.90 -10.03 28.66
N LEU A 209 18.69 -11.10 28.72
CA LEU A 209 19.94 -11.14 29.47
C LEU A 209 20.97 -10.14 28.94
N ASP A 210 20.82 -9.74 27.66
CA ASP A 210 21.63 -8.74 26.98
C ASP A 210 20.73 -7.74 26.28
N ASN A 211 20.67 -6.51 26.71
CA ASN A 211 19.91 -5.41 26.10
C ASN A 211 20.44 -5.00 24.68
N LYS A 212 21.10 -5.92 23.97
CA LYS A 212 21.73 -5.60 22.68
C LYS A 212 20.73 -5.57 21.53
N ILE A 213 19.78 -6.49 21.50
CA ILE A 213 18.85 -6.65 20.38
C ILE A 213 17.40 -6.74 20.88
N PHE A 214 16.56 -5.90 20.34
CA PHE A 214 15.12 -5.94 20.53
C PHE A 214 14.41 -6.12 19.19
N TYR A 215 13.41 -6.98 19.09
CA TYR A 215 12.60 -7.09 17.89
C TYR A 215 11.09 -7.04 18.17
N TYR A 216 10.38 -6.32 17.34
CA TYR A 216 8.93 -6.23 17.37
C TYR A 216 8.36 -6.06 15.97
N LEU A 217 7.16 -6.63 15.70
CA LEU A 217 6.54 -6.62 14.36
C LEU A 217 7.54 -7.05 13.26
N TRP A 218 8.36 -8.05 13.55
CA TRP A 218 9.38 -8.55 12.66
C TRP A 218 8.84 -9.74 11.84
N ASP A 219 8.52 -9.50 10.55
CA ASP A 219 7.94 -10.48 9.64
C ASP A 219 9.02 -11.39 9.03
N VAL A 220 9.55 -12.24 9.90
CA VAL A 220 10.58 -13.22 9.58
C VAL A 220 10.09 -14.60 10.04
N PRO A 221 10.36 -15.70 9.30
CA PRO A 221 9.98 -17.04 9.71
C PRO A 221 10.41 -17.39 11.13
N ARG A 222 9.51 -18.07 11.87
CA ARG A 222 9.78 -18.43 13.27
C ARG A 222 11.10 -19.20 13.44
N LYS A 223 11.43 -20.11 12.51
CA LYS A 223 12.68 -20.88 12.54
C LYS A 223 13.91 -19.97 12.45
N ILE A 224 13.89 -19.00 11.53
CA ILE A 224 14.97 -18.01 11.39
C ILE A 224 15.07 -17.13 12.65
N LYS A 225 13.94 -16.70 13.22
CA LYS A 225 13.95 -15.96 14.50
C LYS A 225 14.64 -16.75 15.61
N ILE A 226 14.27 -18.02 15.78
CA ILE A 226 14.84 -18.91 16.80
C ILE A 226 16.35 -19.09 16.56
N GLU A 227 16.77 -19.29 15.31
CA GLU A 227 18.16 -19.46 14.93
C GLU A 227 18.99 -18.20 15.27
N ILE A 228 18.51 -17.02 14.88
CA ILE A 228 19.13 -15.75 15.21
C ILE A 228 19.14 -15.52 16.73
N MET A 229 18.06 -15.83 17.42
CA MET A 229 17.98 -15.70 18.88
C MET A 229 18.99 -16.59 19.60
N LYS A 230 19.14 -17.85 19.19
CA LYS A 230 20.12 -18.79 19.75
C LYS A 230 21.56 -18.29 19.53
N TYR A 231 21.85 -17.85 18.30
CA TYR A 231 23.19 -17.40 17.93
C TYR A 231 23.62 -16.14 18.69
N PHE A 232 22.74 -15.15 18.77
CA PHE A 232 23.02 -13.87 19.43
C PHE A 232 22.60 -13.84 20.91
N LYS A 233 22.22 -14.97 21.49
CA LYS A 233 21.87 -15.14 22.92
C LYS A 233 20.86 -14.10 23.42
N PHE A 234 19.81 -13.77 22.64
CA PHE A 234 18.72 -12.91 23.09
C PHE A 234 17.37 -13.63 23.08
N LEU A 235 16.47 -13.18 23.92
CA LEU A 235 15.15 -13.79 24.08
C LEU A 235 14.06 -12.97 23.38
N ASN A 236 13.00 -13.69 22.94
CA ASN A 236 11.81 -13.07 22.40
C ASN A 236 10.94 -12.49 23.52
N ILE A 237 10.71 -11.20 23.51
CA ILE A 237 9.76 -10.55 24.41
C ILE A 237 8.41 -10.48 23.69
N ARG A 238 7.42 -11.19 24.23
CA ARG A 238 6.03 -10.96 23.82
C ARG A 238 5.53 -9.71 24.52
N LEU A 239 5.12 -8.74 23.73
CA LEU A 239 4.70 -7.45 24.22
C LEU A 239 3.20 -7.44 24.42
N ASN A 240 2.76 -6.99 25.60
CA ASN A 240 1.37 -6.63 25.84
C ASN A 240 1.16 -5.19 25.36
N THR A 241 0.45 -5.02 24.26
CA THR A 241 -0.07 -3.72 23.87
C THR A 241 -1.43 -3.53 24.53
N LYS A 242 -1.50 -2.75 25.60
CA LYS A 242 -2.79 -2.33 26.16
C LYS A 242 -3.42 -1.30 25.22
N THR A 243 -4.68 -1.49 24.93
CA THR A 243 -5.50 -0.49 24.22
C THR A 243 -5.58 0.77 25.07
N ILE A 244 -5.32 1.91 24.48
CA ILE A 244 -5.55 3.21 25.13
C ILE A 244 -7.07 3.40 25.21
N ARG A 245 -7.64 3.29 26.40
CA ARG A 245 -9.08 3.51 26.63
C ARG A 245 -9.39 4.92 27.11
N GLU A 246 -8.41 5.60 27.71
CA GLU A 246 -8.60 6.92 28.30
C GLU A 246 -7.61 7.90 27.69
N TYR A 247 -8.11 8.81 26.88
CA TYR A 247 -7.38 9.96 26.40
C TYR A 247 -7.70 11.15 27.31
N HIS A 248 -6.67 11.78 27.84
CA HIS A 248 -6.79 13.10 28.46
C HIS A 248 -6.16 14.12 27.52
N PRO A 249 -6.92 14.59 26.52
CA PRO A 249 -6.39 15.48 25.52
C PRO A 249 -6.02 16.83 26.16
N LYS A 250 -4.85 17.34 25.79
CA LYS A 250 -4.49 18.72 26.05
C LYS A 250 -5.09 19.58 24.94
N TYR A 251 -5.70 20.69 25.30
CA TYR A 251 -6.18 21.63 24.29
C TYR A 251 -5.00 22.29 23.58
N PHE A 252 -5.10 22.39 22.27
CA PHE A 252 -4.20 23.15 21.42
C PHE A 252 -5.00 23.94 20.40
N ASP A 253 -4.67 25.22 20.25
CA ASP A 253 -5.17 26.01 19.13
C ASP A 253 -4.44 25.58 17.85
N ARG A 254 -5.12 24.80 17.04
CA ARG A 254 -4.55 24.29 15.77
C ARG A 254 -4.33 25.39 14.74
N ASP A 255 -5.15 26.45 14.77
CA ASP A 255 -4.99 27.59 13.87
C ASP A 255 -3.70 28.34 14.21
N LEU A 256 -3.40 28.56 15.46
CA LEU A 256 -2.15 29.18 15.90
C LEU A 256 -0.93 28.29 15.61
N ILE A 257 -1.00 26.99 15.96
CA ILE A 257 0.14 26.09 15.76
C ILE A 257 0.47 25.91 14.30
N PHE A 258 -0.54 25.71 13.44
CA PHE A 258 -0.34 25.44 12.03
C PHE A 258 -0.48 26.68 11.13
N TYR A 259 -0.50 27.87 11.74
CA TYR A 259 -0.60 29.12 10.97
C TYR A 259 0.47 29.20 9.87
N ASN A 260 0.02 29.57 8.67
CA ASN A 260 0.88 29.87 7.52
C ASN A 260 0.13 30.87 6.63
N GLU A 261 0.88 31.78 6.00
CA GLU A 261 0.32 32.64 4.98
C GLU A 261 -0.16 31.81 3.77
N TYR A 262 -1.39 32.06 3.35
CA TYR A 262 -1.98 31.34 2.24
C TYR A 262 -1.68 32.04 0.91
N GLN A 263 -1.06 31.31 -0.01
CA GLN A 263 -0.86 31.74 -1.39
C GLN A 263 -1.77 30.93 -2.32
N PRO A 264 -2.75 31.57 -3.00
CA PRO A 264 -3.62 30.90 -3.96
C PRO A 264 -2.81 30.21 -5.07
N ASN A 265 -3.32 29.07 -5.55
CA ASN A 265 -2.70 28.28 -6.63
C ASN A 265 -1.31 27.69 -6.34
N ASN A 266 -0.78 27.83 -5.14
CA ASN A 266 0.46 27.21 -4.71
C ASN A 266 0.16 25.91 -3.92
N PHE A 267 0.63 24.77 -4.42
CA PHE A 267 0.38 23.47 -3.78
C PHE A 267 0.98 23.37 -2.37
N GLN A 268 2.17 23.89 -2.16
CA GLN A 268 2.82 23.83 -0.84
C GLN A 268 2.09 24.72 0.18
N SER A 269 1.62 25.89 -0.24
CA SER A 269 0.79 26.76 0.59
C SER A 269 -0.54 26.07 0.93
N PHE A 270 -1.18 25.42 -0.04
CA PHE A 270 -2.37 24.62 0.19
C PHE A 270 -2.14 23.51 1.23
N LEU A 271 -1.05 22.73 1.09
CA LEU A 271 -0.69 21.68 2.06
C LEU A 271 -0.57 22.22 3.48
N LYS A 272 0.16 23.34 3.64
CA LYS A 272 0.38 23.98 4.95
C LYS A 272 -0.93 24.45 5.58
N ASN A 273 -1.89 24.86 4.76
CA ASN A 273 -3.18 25.37 5.24
C ASN A 273 -4.14 24.28 5.70
N ILE A 274 -4.15 23.12 5.00
CA ILE A 274 -5.06 22.04 5.33
C ILE A 274 -4.51 21.08 6.40
N ILE A 275 -3.23 21.17 6.77
CA ILE A 275 -2.59 20.25 7.72
C ILE A 275 -3.28 20.26 9.09
N LYS A 276 -3.77 21.42 9.53
CA LYS A 276 -4.49 21.59 10.80
C LYS A 276 -5.72 20.68 10.92
N PHE A 277 -6.39 20.38 9.81
CA PHE A 277 -7.57 19.53 9.73
C PHE A 277 -7.26 18.05 9.50
N THR A 278 -5.99 17.70 9.34
CA THR A 278 -5.59 16.33 8.98
C THR A 278 -4.47 15.79 9.86
N PHE A 279 -3.85 16.62 10.70
CA PHE A 279 -2.80 16.18 11.61
C PHE A 279 -3.36 15.28 12.71
N PRO A 280 -2.77 14.08 12.97
CA PRO A 280 -3.28 13.13 13.94
C PRO A 280 -3.24 13.64 15.38
N LYS A 281 -4.36 13.53 16.11
CA LYS A 281 -4.50 13.97 17.50
C LYS A 281 -3.47 13.31 18.43
N ILE A 282 -3.10 12.06 18.15
CA ILE A 282 -2.14 11.31 18.99
C ILE A 282 -0.79 12.01 19.11
N PHE A 283 -0.36 12.77 18.11
CA PHE A 283 0.92 13.47 18.10
C PHE A 283 0.81 14.97 18.42
N LEU A 284 -0.37 15.46 18.76
CA LEU A 284 -0.59 16.81 19.24
C LEU A 284 -1.34 16.77 20.58
N GLU A 285 -2.65 16.62 20.57
CA GLU A 285 -3.48 16.71 21.78
C GLU A 285 -3.20 15.57 22.78
N ASN A 286 -2.89 14.38 22.28
CA ASN A 286 -2.74 13.16 23.09
C ASN A 286 -1.27 12.72 23.26
N PHE A 287 -0.29 13.54 22.87
CA PHE A 287 1.13 13.17 22.93
C PHE A 287 1.62 12.86 24.35
N ASN A 288 1.21 13.65 25.34
CA ASN A 288 1.54 13.40 26.73
C ASN A 288 1.00 12.05 27.25
N THR A 289 -0.18 11.64 26.77
CA THR A 289 -0.74 10.33 27.11
C THR A 289 0.09 9.21 26.49
N LEU A 290 0.50 9.36 25.24
CA LEU A 290 1.37 8.41 24.55
C LEU A 290 2.74 8.28 25.27
N GLU A 291 3.34 9.42 25.72
CA GLU A 291 4.59 9.40 26.49
C GLU A 291 4.42 8.70 27.85
N ARG A 292 3.32 8.95 28.57
CA ARG A 292 3.04 8.25 29.84
C ARG A 292 2.93 6.74 29.65
N MET A 293 2.29 6.31 28.56
CA MET A 293 2.19 4.88 28.22
C MET A 293 3.55 4.29 27.88
N TYR A 294 4.37 5.00 27.10
CA TYR A 294 5.73 4.58 26.82
C TYR A 294 6.55 4.37 28.10
N LYS A 295 6.46 5.29 29.08
CA LYS A 295 7.15 5.16 30.37
C LYS A 295 6.72 3.92 31.17
N LYS A 296 5.46 3.47 31.02
CA LYS A 296 4.92 2.26 31.66
C LYS A 296 5.24 0.96 30.92
N LEU A 297 5.93 1.01 29.77
CA LEU A 297 6.32 -0.19 29.04
C LEU A 297 7.49 -0.90 29.73
N ASN A 298 7.36 -2.20 29.93
CA ASN A 298 8.45 -3.08 30.38
C ASN A 298 9.33 -3.55 29.20
N TRP A 299 9.54 -2.68 28.21
CA TRP A 299 10.39 -2.97 27.09
C TRP A 299 11.84 -2.58 27.39
N PRO A 300 12.83 -3.25 26.75
CA PRO A 300 14.24 -2.88 26.92
C PRO A 300 14.47 -1.41 26.63
N ARG A 301 15.23 -0.75 27.47
CA ARG A 301 15.65 0.63 27.26
C ARG A 301 17.01 0.65 26.57
N LYS A 302 17.14 1.54 25.57
CA LYS A 302 18.38 1.74 24.80
C LYS A 302 18.98 0.43 24.23
N PRO A 303 18.18 -0.46 23.58
CA PRO A 303 18.78 -1.60 22.91
C PRO A 303 19.75 -1.11 21.84
N LYS A 304 20.86 -1.81 21.63
CA LYS A 304 21.82 -1.43 20.57
C LYS A 304 21.18 -1.49 19.18
N TYR A 305 20.28 -2.49 18.95
CA TYR A 305 19.57 -2.68 17.69
C TYR A 305 18.08 -2.95 17.91
N ILE A 306 17.24 -2.32 17.07
CA ILE A 306 15.81 -2.59 16.99
C ILE A 306 15.52 -3.22 15.62
N LEU A 307 14.97 -4.45 15.61
CA LEU A 307 14.63 -5.18 14.40
C LEU A 307 13.11 -5.12 14.16
N THR A 308 12.69 -4.69 12.98
CA THR A 308 11.27 -4.62 12.63
C THR A 308 11.03 -4.72 11.13
N SER A 309 9.82 -5.15 10.74
CA SER A 309 9.31 -5.03 9.37
C SER A 309 8.29 -3.89 9.22
N TYR A 310 7.76 -3.42 10.33
CA TYR A 310 6.64 -2.46 10.38
C TYR A 310 6.85 -1.37 11.43
N PRO A 311 7.83 -0.48 11.25
CA PRO A 311 8.11 0.57 12.23
C PRO A 311 6.99 1.62 12.34
N TYR A 312 5.94 1.57 11.48
CA TYR A 312 4.97 2.65 11.30
C TYR A 312 3.54 2.28 11.65
N TYR A 313 3.26 1.08 12.16
CA TYR A 313 1.87 0.63 12.31
C TYR A 313 1.27 0.95 13.67
N GLU A 314 2.05 0.94 14.74
CA GLU A 314 1.57 1.15 16.10
C GLU A 314 2.22 2.39 16.69
N GLU A 315 1.41 3.33 17.21
CA GLU A 315 1.89 4.61 17.72
C GLU A 315 2.86 4.46 18.89
N LEU A 316 2.57 3.52 19.79
CA LEU A 316 3.43 3.24 20.94
C LEU A 316 4.79 2.67 20.52
N PHE A 317 4.80 1.82 19.47
CA PHE A 317 6.04 1.30 18.92
C PHE A 317 6.82 2.35 18.14
N LYS A 318 6.15 3.25 17.43
CA LYS A 318 6.80 4.41 16.82
C LYS A 318 7.50 5.27 17.85
N LEU A 319 6.81 5.58 18.95
CA LEU A 319 7.40 6.36 20.04
C LEU A 319 8.58 5.60 20.65
N TYR A 320 8.47 4.28 20.83
CA TYR A 320 9.59 3.45 21.29
C TYR A 320 10.79 3.54 20.34
N CYS A 321 10.57 3.43 19.03
CA CYS A 321 11.63 3.58 18.04
C CYS A 321 12.25 4.98 18.07
N ALA A 322 11.45 6.03 18.14
CA ALA A 322 11.93 7.41 18.15
C ALA A 322 12.75 7.73 19.40
N GLN A 323 12.28 7.35 20.59
CA GLN A 323 12.98 7.58 21.86
C GLN A 323 14.31 6.82 21.92
N ASN A 324 14.32 5.57 21.48
CA ASN A 324 15.55 4.77 21.50
C ASN A 324 16.53 5.20 20.39
N TYR A 325 16.04 5.57 19.21
CA TYR A 325 16.87 6.16 18.16
C TYR A 325 17.58 7.43 18.64
N PHE A 326 16.84 8.35 19.24
CA PHE A 326 17.39 9.57 19.84
C PHE A 326 18.41 9.29 20.94
N SER A 327 18.28 8.15 21.64
CA SER A 327 19.24 7.66 22.64
C SER A 327 20.39 6.83 22.05
N GLY A 328 20.54 6.75 20.72
CA GLY A 328 21.66 6.08 20.03
C GLY A 328 21.39 4.66 19.54
N SER A 329 20.18 4.12 19.72
CA SER A 329 19.83 2.80 19.16
C SER A 329 19.78 2.82 17.62
N LYS A 330 20.15 1.70 16.99
CA LYS A 330 20.16 1.53 15.55
C LYS A 330 18.94 0.72 15.10
N ILE A 331 18.15 1.26 14.15
CA ILE A 331 16.96 0.59 13.62
C ILE A 331 17.34 -0.19 12.36
N ILE A 332 17.03 -1.49 12.35
CA ILE A 332 17.21 -2.38 11.20
C ILE A 332 15.81 -2.79 10.72
N ILE A 333 15.48 -2.49 9.48
CA ILE A 333 14.20 -2.87 8.89
C ILE A 333 14.35 -4.09 7.98
N THR A 334 13.31 -4.93 7.96
CA THR A 334 13.21 -6.07 7.04
C THR A 334 12.15 -5.80 5.99
N GLN A 335 12.47 -6.11 4.76
CA GLN A 335 11.52 -6.03 3.66
C GLN A 335 10.31 -6.92 3.94
N HIS A 336 9.11 -6.34 3.86
CA HIS A 336 7.86 -7.05 4.10
C HIS A 336 7.22 -7.64 2.84
N GLY A 337 7.35 -6.98 1.72
CA GLY A 337 6.74 -7.37 0.43
C GLY A 337 7.66 -7.05 -0.73
N MET A 338 7.23 -7.46 -1.93
CA MET A 338 8.07 -7.29 -3.14
C MET A 338 7.89 -5.92 -3.83
N CYS A 339 6.93 -5.10 -3.40
CA CYS A 339 6.57 -3.85 -4.08
C CYS A 339 7.73 -2.86 -4.25
N ASN A 340 8.75 -2.96 -3.41
CA ASN A 340 9.77 -1.92 -3.24
C ASN A 340 11.06 -2.17 -4.00
N ILE A 341 11.19 -3.31 -4.70
CA ILE A 341 12.46 -3.71 -5.30
C ILE A 341 12.55 -3.26 -6.75
N PHE A 342 11.43 -3.16 -7.43
CA PHE A 342 11.36 -2.97 -8.88
C PHE A 342 10.80 -1.61 -9.31
N GLN A 343 10.39 -0.77 -8.36
CA GLN A 343 9.86 0.57 -8.65
C GLN A 343 10.92 1.65 -8.43
N TYR A 344 10.85 2.74 -9.21
CA TYR A 344 11.76 3.87 -9.09
C TYR A 344 11.71 4.53 -7.73
N ASP A 345 10.53 4.62 -7.15
CA ASP A 345 10.33 5.15 -5.81
C ASP A 345 9.35 4.29 -5.01
N ASP A 346 9.73 4.07 -3.78
CA ASP A 346 8.98 3.35 -2.79
C ASP A 346 8.25 4.33 -1.85
N ALA A 347 7.61 5.34 -2.44
CA ALA A 347 6.98 6.40 -1.67
C ALA A 347 5.93 5.92 -0.66
N LEU A 348 5.43 4.71 -0.79
CA LEU A 348 4.41 4.13 0.10
C LEU A 348 4.86 2.87 0.83
N GLY A 349 6.04 2.34 0.52
CA GLY A 349 6.60 1.18 1.20
C GLY A 349 7.25 1.51 2.56
N PRO A 350 7.70 0.50 3.31
CA PRO A 350 8.42 0.70 4.57
C PRO A 350 9.70 1.53 4.43
N ALA A 351 10.35 1.47 3.26
CA ALA A 351 11.56 2.21 2.96
C ALA A 351 11.32 3.59 2.32
N SER A 352 10.06 4.05 2.28
CA SER A 352 9.69 5.29 1.62
C SER A 352 10.00 6.54 2.43
N ILE A 353 10.20 6.39 3.72
CA ILE A 353 10.58 7.47 4.62
C ILE A 353 12.08 7.67 4.50
N ASN A 354 12.56 8.83 4.89
CA ASN A 354 13.97 9.17 4.81
C ASN A 354 14.83 8.03 5.41
N LYS A 355 15.77 7.56 4.61
CA LYS A 355 16.56 6.36 4.90
C LYS A 355 17.67 6.63 5.92
N THR A 356 17.81 7.87 6.36
CA THR A 356 18.93 8.33 7.19
C THR A 356 18.91 7.71 8.59
N PHE A 357 17.74 7.45 9.16
CA PHE A 357 17.64 6.85 10.49
C PHE A 357 17.64 5.31 10.48
N PHE A 358 17.55 4.65 9.32
CA PHE A 358 17.74 3.20 9.27
C PHE A 358 19.22 2.83 9.15
N HIS A 359 19.71 2.07 10.11
CA HIS A 359 21.06 1.56 10.08
C HIS A 359 21.27 0.58 8.93
N ALA A 360 20.30 -0.31 8.69
CA ALA A 360 20.34 -1.27 7.59
C ALA A 360 18.91 -1.71 7.17
N GLN A 361 18.81 -2.17 5.93
CA GLN A 361 17.62 -2.84 5.42
C GLN A 361 17.96 -4.27 5.00
N LEU A 362 17.19 -5.24 5.50
CA LEU A 362 17.26 -6.64 5.10
C LEU A 362 16.37 -6.85 3.87
N SER A 363 16.98 -7.10 2.73
CA SER A 363 16.27 -7.27 1.45
C SER A 363 16.19 -8.74 1.01
N TRP A 364 15.26 -9.05 0.11
CA TRP A 364 15.05 -10.41 -0.41
C TRP A 364 15.94 -10.79 -1.57
N GLY A 365 16.88 -9.97 -1.97
CA GLY A 365 17.77 -10.24 -3.06
C GLY A 365 18.90 -9.24 -3.19
N LYS A 366 19.73 -9.43 -4.24
CA LYS A 366 20.91 -8.60 -4.49
C LYS A 366 20.57 -7.25 -5.12
N ASN A 367 19.31 -6.99 -5.51
CA ASN A 367 18.93 -5.70 -6.10
C ASN A 367 19.05 -4.58 -5.08
N ARG A 368 20.12 -3.81 -5.18
CA ARG A 368 20.50 -2.80 -4.19
C ARG A 368 20.16 -1.40 -4.67
N LYS A 369 19.43 -0.64 -3.87
CA LYS A 369 19.40 0.83 -3.98
C LYS A 369 20.67 1.41 -3.33
N LYS A 370 21.28 2.44 -3.95
CA LYS A 370 22.50 3.09 -3.48
C LYS A 370 22.34 3.59 -2.03
N GLY A 371 23.31 3.35 -1.17
CA GLY A 371 23.37 3.89 0.20
C GLY A 371 22.80 3.02 1.34
N LEU A 372 22.20 1.85 1.08
CA LEU A 372 21.74 0.94 2.14
C LEU A 372 22.67 -0.27 2.27
N LYS A 373 23.01 -0.62 3.51
CA LYS A 373 23.63 -1.93 3.80
C LYS A 373 22.57 -3.01 3.57
N LYS A 374 22.83 -3.97 2.70
CA LYS A 374 21.86 -4.99 2.29
C LYS A 374 22.49 -6.35 2.31
N PHE A 375 21.71 -7.34 2.71
CA PHE A 375 22.06 -8.74 2.56
C PHE A 375 20.85 -9.55 2.08
N LEU A 376 21.14 -10.75 1.62
CA LEU A 376 20.12 -11.65 1.12
C LEU A 376 19.32 -12.21 2.27
N PHE A 377 18.06 -11.86 2.31
CA PHE A 377 17.14 -12.33 3.31
C PHE A 377 15.81 -12.65 2.65
N THR A 378 15.34 -13.85 2.81
CA THR A 378 14.10 -14.29 2.19
C THR A 378 13.01 -14.53 3.20
N LYS A 379 11.78 -14.38 2.74
CA LYS A 379 10.56 -14.62 3.50
C LYS A 379 10.42 -16.13 3.84
N LYS A 380 9.39 -16.46 4.54
CA LYS A 380 8.80 -17.70 5.02
C LYS A 380 9.21 -19.04 4.34
N TYR A 381 9.62 -19.00 3.07
CA TYR A 381 9.91 -20.18 2.24
C TYR A 381 11.32 -20.71 2.32
N THR A 382 12.25 -19.99 2.94
CA THR A 382 13.67 -20.40 3.02
C THR A 382 13.89 -21.68 3.82
N THR A 383 12.94 -22.08 4.65
CA THR A 383 13.10 -23.19 5.60
C THR A 383 12.41 -24.48 5.21
N LYS A 384 11.48 -24.42 4.25
CA LYS A 384 10.83 -25.62 3.69
C LYS A 384 10.75 -25.43 2.18
N VAL A 385 11.83 -25.70 1.47
CA VAL A 385 11.76 -25.88 0.03
C VAL A 385 11.21 -27.29 -0.22
N ASN A 386 9.90 -27.45 -0.11
CA ASN A 386 9.26 -28.50 -0.88
C ASN A 386 9.40 -28.07 -2.34
N LYS A 387 10.38 -28.63 -3.03
CA LYS A 387 10.50 -28.46 -4.47
C LYS A 387 9.15 -28.78 -5.08
N PHE A 388 8.66 -27.90 -5.92
CA PHE A 388 7.40 -28.10 -6.63
C PHE A 388 7.45 -29.46 -7.35
N LYS A 389 6.38 -30.25 -7.20
CA LYS A 389 6.19 -31.53 -7.89
C LYS A 389 4.94 -31.45 -8.75
N PHE A 390 5.02 -31.86 -9.99
CA PHE A 390 3.87 -31.96 -10.88
C PHE A 390 2.86 -32.97 -10.34
N LYS A 391 1.58 -32.63 -10.42
CA LYS A 391 0.48 -33.46 -9.94
C LYS A 391 -0.29 -34.10 -11.09
N LYS A 392 -0.88 -35.27 -10.84
CA LYS A 392 -1.77 -35.95 -11.82
C LYS A 392 -2.97 -35.07 -12.18
N ASN A 393 -3.64 -34.46 -11.19
CA ASN A 393 -4.73 -33.49 -11.42
C ASN A 393 -4.16 -32.12 -11.76
N LYS A 394 -3.97 -31.90 -13.04
CA LYS A 394 -3.39 -30.68 -13.59
C LYS A 394 -4.39 -29.50 -13.51
N LYS A 395 -4.31 -28.67 -12.47
CA LYS A 395 -5.10 -27.42 -12.33
C LYS A 395 -4.27 -26.18 -12.58
N ILE A 396 -4.96 -25.11 -12.97
CA ILE A 396 -4.39 -23.78 -13.24
C ILE A 396 -4.92 -22.81 -12.19
N LEU A 397 -4.06 -22.02 -11.56
CA LEU A 397 -4.44 -20.97 -10.63
C LEU A 397 -4.25 -19.61 -11.29
N LEU A 398 -5.34 -18.89 -11.52
CA LEU A 398 -5.31 -17.50 -11.96
C LEU A 398 -5.19 -16.60 -10.74
N ILE A 399 -4.16 -15.75 -10.72
CA ILE A 399 -3.87 -14.87 -9.59
C ILE A 399 -4.07 -13.43 -10.03
N LEU A 400 -5.07 -12.80 -9.43
CA LEU A 400 -5.45 -11.44 -9.67
C LEU A 400 -5.24 -10.60 -8.40
N TYR A 401 -5.10 -9.31 -8.60
CA TYR A 401 -5.01 -8.35 -7.51
C TYR A 401 -6.11 -7.31 -7.67
N SER A 402 -6.90 -7.08 -6.63
CA SER A 402 -7.90 -6.03 -6.61
C SER A 402 -7.34 -4.84 -5.86
N LEU A 403 -7.09 -3.75 -6.59
CA LEU A 403 -6.60 -2.50 -6.02
C LEU A 403 -7.75 -1.68 -5.42
N SER A 404 -7.43 -0.82 -4.46
CA SER A 404 -8.38 0.11 -3.88
C SER A 404 -9.03 0.97 -4.96
N GLU A 405 -10.36 0.97 -4.99
CA GLU A 405 -11.14 1.74 -5.96
C GLU A 405 -11.12 3.25 -5.67
N MET A 406 -10.65 3.63 -4.50
CA MET A 406 -10.72 5.01 -3.98
C MET A 406 -9.35 5.67 -3.86
N GLU A 407 -8.28 5.00 -4.26
CA GLU A 407 -6.92 5.48 -4.10
C GLU A 407 -6.21 5.62 -5.44
N ASP A 408 -5.66 6.80 -5.68
CA ASP A 408 -4.76 7.05 -6.79
C ASP A 408 -3.30 6.97 -6.29
N ARG A 409 -2.49 6.13 -6.90
CA ARG A 409 -1.09 5.92 -6.50
C ARG A 409 -0.13 6.53 -7.50
N LEU A 410 0.15 7.82 -7.37
CA LEU A 410 1.20 8.48 -8.15
C LEU A 410 2.58 7.78 -8.08
N PRO A 411 3.05 7.37 -6.89
CA PRO A 411 4.38 6.79 -6.76
C PRO A 411 4.58 5.45 -7.45
N ASN A 412 3.50 4.74 -7.71
CA ASN A 412 3.55 3.46 -8.41
C ASN A 412 3.50 3.61 -9.94
N GLY A 413 3.61 4.85 -10.46
CA GLY A 413 3.42 5.12 -11.88
C GLY A 413 1.98 4.94 -12.37
N TYR A 414 1.05 4.70 -11.42
CA TYR A 414 -0.35 4.50 -11.70
C TYR A 414 -1.09 5.81 -11.46
N SER A 415 -1.81 6.23 -12.45
CA SER A 415 -2.65 7.41 -12.32
C SER A 415 -4.03 7.10 -11.72
N ASP A 416 -4.44 5.83 -11.75
CA ASP A 416 -5.79 5.43 -11.33
C ASP A 416 -5.88 3.91 -11.13
N ASN A 417 -6.16 3.50 -9.91
CA ASN A 417 -6.32 2.09 -9.55
C ASN A 417 -7.49 1.42 -10.28
N ASN A 418 -8.54 2.15 -10.61
CA ASN A 418 -9.68 1.58 -11.34
C ASN A 418 -9.34 1.28 -12.78
N SER A 419 -8.51 2.09 -13.43
CA SER A 419 -7.98 1.78 -14.76
C SER A 419 -7.15 0.51 -14.74
N ILE A 420 -6.34 0.30 -13.70
CA ILE A 420 -5.57 -0.94 -13.52
C ILE A 420 -6.51 -2.13 -13.28
N ASN A 421 -7.48 -1.99 -12.37
CA ASN A 421 -8.49 -3.03 -12.14
C ASN A 421 -9.23 -3.39 -13.43
N LYS A 422 -9.55 -2.39 -14.29
CA LYS A 422 -10.17 -2.60 -15.59
C LYS A 422 -9.24 -3.31 -16.57
N ILE A 423 -7.95 -2.98 -16.58
CA ILE A 423 -6.95 -3.69 -17.41
C ILE A 423 -6.84 -5.14 -16.96
N ILE A 424 -6.72 -5.40 -15.65
CA ILE A 424 -6.70 -6.76 -15.10
C ILE A 424 -7.98 -7.52 -15.47
N TYR A 425 -9.14 -6.89 -15.34
CA TYR A 425 -10.42 -7.47 -15.74
C TYR A 425 -10.44 -7.84 -17.23
N ASN A 426 -10.10 -6.89 -18.12
CA ASN A 426 -10.11 -7.10 -19.54
C ASN A 426 -9.14 -8.21 -19.98
N SER A 427 -7.92 -8.23 -19.41
CA SER A 427 -6.94 -9.28 -19.66
C SER A 427 -7.43 -10.64 -19.17
N THR A 428 -8.08 -10.69 -18.00
CA THR A 428 -8.68 -11.93 -17.48
C THR A 428 -9.78 -12.44 -18.40
N ILE A 429 -10.69 -11.56 -18.82
CA ILE A 429 -11.78 -11.95 -19.74
C ILE A 429 -11.24 -12.40 -21.09
N LYS A 430 -10.21 -11.73 -21.61
CA LYS A 430 -9.57 -12.10 -22.88
C LYS A 430 -8.91 -13.49 -22.78
N TYR A 431 -8.20 -13.75 -21.69
CA TYR A 431 -7.61 -15.06 -21.40
C TYR A 431 -8.70 -16.16 -21.34
N LEU A 432 -9.75 -15.95 -20.51
CA LEU A 432 -10.81 -16.93 -20.31
C LEU A 432 -11.66 -17.22 -21.57
N LYS A 433 -11.72 -16.28 -22.51
CA LYS A 433 -12.38 -16.49 -23.82
C LYS A 433 -11.55 -17.37 -24.75
N GLN A 434 -10.22 -17.27 -24.69
CA GLN A 434 -9.29 -17.93 -25.60
C GLN A 434 -8.87 -19.32 -25.10
N VAL A 435 -8.97 -19.56 -23.79
CA VAL A 435 -8.66 -20.86 -23.21
C VAL A 435 -9.68 -21.90 -23.67
N GLU A 436 -9.20 -23.08 -24.06
CA GLU A 436 -10.04 -24.20 -24.47
C GLU A 436 -11.03 -24.61 -23.38
N LYS A 437 -12.26 -25.06 -23.79
CA LYS A 437 -13.33 -25.47 -22.85
C LYS A 437 -12.88 -26.56 -21.88
N SER A 438 -12.04 -27.50 -22.33
CA SER A 438 -11.45 -28.57 -21.54
C SER A 438 -10.56 -28.04 -20.41
N LEU A 439 -9.79 -26.99 -20.68
CA LEU A 439 -8.91 -26.33 -19.73
C LEU A 439 -9.63 -25.28 -18.88
N LEU A 440 -10.69 -24.68 -19.40
CA LEU A 440 -11.48 -23.67 -18.67
C LEU A 440 -11.99 -24.23 -17.32
N LYS A 441 -12.46 -25.47 -17.33
CA LYS A 441 -12.93 -26.18 -16.11
C LYS A 441 -11.82 -26.44 -15.07
N LYS A 442 -10.54 -26.38 -15.49
CA LYS A 442 -9.38 -26.58 -14.62
C LYS A 442 -8.86 -25.29 -14.01
N ASN A 443 -9.43 -24.12 -14.37
CA ASN A 443 -9.02 -22.83 -13.83
C ASN A 443 -9.77 -22.49 -12.54
N ASP A 444 -9.01 -22.22 -11.48
CA ASP A 444 -9.51 -21.62 -10.25
C ASP A 444 -8.94 -20.17 -10.15
N ILE A 445 -9.69 -19.25 -9.57
CA ILE A 445 -9.28 -17.85 -9.44
C ILE A 445 -9.02 -17.50 -7.97
N LYS A 446 -7.86 -16.92 -7.68
CA LYS A 446 -7.55 -16.29 -6.40
C LYS A 446 -7.37 -14.80 -6.61
N ILE A 447 -8.26 -14.01 -6.00
CA ILE A 447 -8.14 -12.55 -6.00
C ILE A 447 -7.59 -12.11 -4.66
N LEU A 448 -6.44 -11.45 -4.68
CA LEU A 448 -5.83 -10.86 -3.49
C LEU A 448 -6.56 -9.56 -3.13
N GLN A 449 -6.73 -9.31 -1.84
CA GLN A 449 -7.48 -8.16 -1.27
C GLN A 449 -8.97 -8.06 -1.66
N ASN A 450 -9.58 -9.15 -2.08
CA ASN A 450 -10.95 -9.19 -2.60
C ASN A 450 -12.05 -8.70 -1.62
N ASN A 451 -11.88 -8.91 -0.31
CA ASN A 451 -12.91 -8.54 0.67
C ASN A 451 -13.10 -7.03 0.78
N ARG A 452 -12.11 -6.24 0.38
CA ARG A 452 -12.16 -4.78 0.43
C ARG A 452 -12.67 -4.16 -0.88
N TYR A 453 -12.45 -4.83 -2.00
CA TYR A 453 -12.68 -4.28 -3.35
C TYR A 453 -13.36 -5.33 -4.25
N PRO A 454 -14.67 -5.53 -4.13
CA PRO A 454 -15.37 -6.67 -4.74
C PRO A 454 -15.67 -6.50 -6.23
N MET A 455 -15.49 -5.31 -6.81
CA MET A 455 -15.91 -4.99 -8.19
C MET A 455 -15.28 -5.95 -9.22
N LEU A 456 -13.98 -6.22 -9.11
CA LEU A 456 -13.27 -7.15 -10.02
C LEU A 456 -13.89 -8.56 -9.97
N LYS A 457 -14.08 -9.11 -8.77
CA LYS A 457 -14.71 -10.42 -8.58
C LYS A 457 -16.12 -10.48 -9.13
N ASN A 458 -16.94 -9.47 -8.80
CA ASN A 458 -18.33 -9.44 -9.21
C ASN A 458 -18.46 -9.36 -10.74
N SER A 459 -17.57 -8.60 -11.39
CA SER A 459 -17.56 -8.46 -12.86
C SER A 459 -17.19 -9.77 -13.55
N ILE A 460 -16.19 -10.50 -13.02
CA ILE A 460 -15.80 -11.80 -13.58
C ILE A 460 -16.91 -12.85 -13.33
N LYS A 461 -17.45 -12.93 -12.12
CA LYS A 461 -18.53 -13.87 -11.77
C LYS A 461 -19.76 -13.70 -12.65
N LYS A 462 -20.08 -12.49 -13.05
CA LYS A 462 -21.22 -12.23 -13.92
C LYS A 462 -21.09 -12.92 -15.27
N LYS A 463 -19.87 -13.01 -15.83
CA LYS A 463 -19.61 -13.65 -17.13
C LYS A 463 -19.29 -15.14 -17.01
N TYR A 464 -18.61 -15.54 -15.94
CA TYR A 464 -18.12 -16.91 -15.72
C TYR A 464 -18.61 -17.43 -14.37
N ARG A 465 -19.91 -17.84 -14.31
CA ARG A 465 -20.58 -18.26 -13.07
C ARG A 465 -19.96 -19.51 -12.45
N ASN A 466 -19.47 -20.42 -13.27
CA ASN A 466 -18.97 -21.74 -12.86
C ASN A 466 -17.49 -21.75 -12.46
N ILE A 467 -16.76 -20.64 -12.61
CA ILE A 467 -15.36 -20.56 -12.17
C ILE A 467 -15.30 -20.49 -10.65
N LYS A 468 -14.48 -21.37 -10.06
CA LYS A 468 -14.25 -21.39 -8.63
C LYS A 468 -13.37 -20.22 -8.18
N PHE A 469 -13.86 -19.45 -7.21
CA PHE A 469 -13.07 -18.43 -6.53
C PHE A 469 -12.55 -18.95 -5.20
N MET A 470 -11.24 -18.92 -5.04
CA MET A 470 -10.58 -19.29 -3.80
C MET A 470 -10.76 -18.18 -2.74
N GLY A 471 -11.07 -18.58 -1.52
CA GLY A 471 -11.19 -17.67 -0.39
C GLY A 471 -9.85 -17.07 0.05
N LEU A 472 -9.91 -15.98 0.83
CA LEU A 472 -8.73 -15.32 1.40
C LEU A 472 -8.18 -16.05 2.63
N GLU A 473 -8.99 -16.88 3.28
CA GLU A 473 -8.64 -17.66 4.46
C GLU A 473 -7.49 -18.66 4.21
N LYS A 474 -7.34 -19.11 2.97
CA LYS A 474 -6.22 -19.95 2.57
C LYS A 474 -5.05 -19.10 2.11
N SER A 475 -3.97 -19.11 2.87
CA SER A 475 -2.73 -18.41 2.49
C SER A 475 -2.17 -18.96 1.17
N PHE A 476 -1.49 -18.08 0.40
CA PHE A 476 -1.00 -18.43 -0.93
C PHE A 476 -0.04 -19.63 -0.91
N ASP A 477 0.85 -19.71 0.06
CA ASP A 477 1.81 -20.79 0.26
C ASP A 477 1.17 -22.18 0.46
N LYS A 478 -0.06 -22.23 0.99
CA LYS A 478 -0.81 -23.48 1.15
C LYS A 478 -1.57 -23.88 -0.11
N VAL A 479 -1.94 -22.89 -0.90
CA VAL A 479 -2.77 -23.10 -2.09
C VAL A 479 -1.93 -23.45 -3.31
N ILE A 480 -0.79 -22.77 -3.49
CA ILE A 480 0.01 -22.83 -4.72
C ILE A 480 0.43 -24.26 -5.09
N PHE A 481 0.76 -25.09 -4.11
CA PHE A 481 1.15 -26.50 -4.33
C PHE A 481 0.03 -27.41 -4.81
N GLN A 482 -1.21 -26.92 -4.88
CA GLN A 482 -2.35 -27.69 -5.40
C GLN A 482 -2.49 -27.55 -6.92
N TYR A 483 -1.70 -26.68 -7.56
CA TYR A 483 -1.79 -26.32 -8.97
C TYR A 483 -0.50 -26.61 -9.72
N ASN A 484 -0.59 -27.02 -10.98
CA ASN A 484 0.59 -27.27 -11.82
C ASN A 484 1.06 -26.00 -12.56
N LEU A 485 0.20 -25.01 -12.69
CA LEU A 485 0.51 -23.72 -13.34
C LEU A 485 -0.12 -22.60 -12.55
N SER A 486 0.61 -21.51 -12.37
CA SER A 486 0.08 -20.22 -11.90
C SER A 486 0.14 -19.18 -13.02
N VAL A 487 -0.96 -18.46 -13.23
CA VAL A 487 -1.06 -17.37 -14.20
C VAL A 487 -1.33 -16.08 -13.45
N HIS A 488 -0.39 -15.16 -13.49
CA HIS A 488 -0.45 -13.88 -12.77
C HIS A 488 -0.85 -12.75 -13.71
N PHE A 489 -1.89 -12.01 -13.35
CA PHE A 489 -2.33 -10.81 -14.08
C PHE A 489 -1.80 -9.52 -13.46
N PHE A 490 -0.94 -9.65 -12.48
CA PHE A 490 -0.31 -8.53 -11.78
C PHE A 490 1.00 -8.98 -11.11
N ILE A 491 1.98 -8.08 -11.04
CA ILE A 491 3.24 -8.34 -10.32
C ILE A 491 3.06 -7.99 -8.85
N GLY A 492 3.07 -9.00 -8.00
CA GLY A 492 3.00 -8.87 -6.56
C GLY A 492 3.81 -9.93 -5.86
N THR A 493 3.82 -9.95 -4.53
CA THR A 493 4.53 -10.96 -3.73
C THR A 493 4.28 -12.39 -4.21
N PRO A 494 3.04 -12.84 -4.54
CA PRO A 494 2.80 -14.18 -5.03
C PRO A 494 3.55 -14.57 -6.30
N PHE A 495 3.78 -13.62 -7.22
CA PHE A 495 4.57 -13.88 -8.42
C PHE A 495 6.02 -14.28 -8.08
N PHE A 496 6.66 -13.52 -7.21
CA PHE A 496 8.02 -13.84 -6.77
C PHE A 496 8.07 -15.14 -5.95
N GLU A 497 7.03 -15.38 -5.15
CA GLU A 497 6.88 -16.63 -4.40
C GLU A 497 6.77 -17.84 -5.34
N SER A 498 5.98 -17.75 -6.41
CA SER A 498 5.85 -18.80 -7.43
C SER A 498 7.20 -19.10 -8.10
N ILE A 499 7.91 -18.05 -8.53
CA ILE A 499 9.24 -18.20 -9.16
C ILE A 499 10.24 -18.83 -8.18
N TYR A 500 10.27 -18.33 -6.93
CA TYR A 500 11.17 -18.84 -5.89
C TYR A 500 10.94 -20.33 -5.59
N LEU A 501 9.67 -20.77 -5.58
CA LEU A 501 9.28 -22.15 -5.37
C LEU A 501 9.50 -23.03 -6.62
N ASN A 502 10.00 -22.45 -7.69
CA ASN A 502 10.19 -23.08 -8.99
C ASN A 502 8.89 -23.72 -9.53
N GLN A 503 7.74 -23.08 -9.28
CA GLN A 503 6.48 -23.51 -9.83
C GLN A 503 6.33 -22.94 -11.26
N PRO A 504 5.81 -23.74 -12.22
CA PRO A 504 5.45 -23.22 -13.54
C PRO A 504 4.57 -21.98 -13.42
N THR A 505 5.06 -20.88 -13.98
CA THR A 505 4.47 -19.56 -13.80
C THR A 505 4.43 -18.79 -15.11
N ILE A 506 3.29 -18.24 -15.44
CA ILE A 506 3.10 -17.30 -16.53
C ILE A 506 2.68 -15.95 -15.95
N LEU A 507 3.28 -14.88 -16.43
CA LEU A 507 2.93 -13.50 -16.16
C LEU A 507 2.25 -12.88 -17.39
N ILE A 508 1.06 -12.35 -17.24
CA ILE A 508 0.42 -11.49 -18.23
C ILE A 508 0.72 -10.05 -17.85
N PHE A 509 1.52 -9.39 -18.69
CA PHE A 509 2.14 -8.11 -18.38
C PHE A 509 1.68 -7.04 -19.38
N ASP A 510 0.76 -6.20 -18.97
CA ASP A 510 0.42 -5.01 -19.74
C ASP A 510 1.42 -3.89 -19.44
N SER A 511 2.22 -3.51 -20.47
CA SER A 511 3.26 -2.49 -20.34
C SER A 511 2.74 -1.11 -19.92
N LYS A 512 1.45 -0.84 -20.14
CA LYS A 512 0.81 0.41 -19.71
C LYS A 512 0.75 0.56 -18.20
N ILE A 513 0.68 -0.57 -17.47
CA ILE A 513 0.62 -0.57 -16.01
C ILE A 513 1.99 -0.30 -15.39
N TYR A 514 3.08 -0.63 -16.09
CA TYR A 514 4.39 -0.80 -15.48
C TYR A 514 5.46 0.17 -15.99
N SER A 515 5.04 1.33 -16.46
CA SER A 515 5.94 2.37 -17.00
C SER A 515 6.95 2.92 -15.99
N SER A 516 6.74 2.67 -14.69
CA SER A 516 7.59 3.15 -13.59
C SER A 516 8.61 2.14 -13.06
N PHE A 517 8.78 1.01 -13.73
CA PHE A 517 9.67 -0.03 -13.23
C PHE A 517 11.15 0.28 -13.46
N ASP A 518 11.98 -0.19 -12.52
CA ASP A 518 13.44 -0.15 -12.62
C ASP A 518 13.92 -0.83 -13.90
N LYS A 519 14.94 -0.22 -14.56
CA LYS A 519 15.53 -0.74 -15.79
C LYS A 519 16.04 -2.18 -15.65
N LYS A 520 16.59 -2.54 -14.47
CA LYS A 520 17.08 -3.91 -14.21
C LYS A 520 15.94 -4.91 -14.21
N PHE A 521 14.81 -4.55 -13.58
CA PHE A 521 13.62 -5.40 -13.58
C PHE A 521 13.05 -5.56 -15.00
N LEU A 522 12.97 -4.49 -15.77
CA LEU A 522 12.48 -4.52 -17.16
C LEU A 522 13.35 -5.39 -18.08
N ARG A 523 14.67 -5.48 -17.83
CA ARG A 523 15.53 -6.44 -18.56
C ARG A 523 15.12 -7.89 -18.29
N PHE A 524 14.74 -8.24 -17.06
CA PHE A 524 14.22 -9.58 -16.76
C PHE A 524 12.85 -9.82 -17.38
N ILE A 525 11.97 -8.82 -17.41
CA ILE A 525 10.70 -8.95 -18.12
C ILE A 525 10.93 -9.26 -19.62
N LYS A 526 11.90 -8.61 -20.27
CA LYS A 526 12.28 -8.96 -21.64
C LYS A 526 12.76 -10.40 -21.77
N LYS A 527 13.69 -10.86 -20.90
CA LYS A 527 14.12 -12.28 -20.88
C LYS A 527 12.93 -13.23 -20.67
N PHE A 528 11.96 -12.86 -19.85
CA PHE A 528 10.76 -13.67 -19.60
C PHE A 528 9.83 -13.74 -20.82
N ILE A 529 9.69 -12.65 -21.57
CA ILE A 529 8.93 -12.64 -22.83
C ILE A 529 9.60 -13.57 -23.85
N ASP A 530 10.92 -13.44 -24.05
CA ASP A 530 11.69 -14.25 -25.00
C ASP A 530 11.64 -15.76 -24.66
N ASN A 531 11.37 -16.12 -23.40
CA ASN A 531 11.29 -17.50 -22.92
C ASN A 531 9.85 -17.97 -22.58
N LYS A 532 8.83 -17.24 -23.01
CA LYS A 532 7.41 -17.58 -22.81
C LYS A 532 6.98 -17.70 -21.34
N ILE A 533 7.70 -17.06 -20.43
CA ILE A 533 7.32 -16.90 -19.02
C ILE A 533 6.40 -15.67 -18.86
N CYS A 534 6.55 -14.68 -19.74
CA CYS A 534 5.77 -13.46 -19.74
C CYS A 534 5.14 -13.22 -21.12
N PHE A 535 3.89 -12.75 -21.12
CA PHE A 535 3.15 -12.36 -22.32
C PHE A 535 2.59 -10.95 -22.15
N THR A 536 2.65 -10.16 -23.21
CA THR A 536 2.03 -8.82 -23.24
C THR A 536 0.55 -8.86 -23.65
N ASN A 537 0.11 -9.99 -24.19
CA ASN A 537 -1.25 -10.24 -24.65
C ASN A 537 -1.84 -11.48 -23.97
N ALA A 538 -2.98 -11.32 -23.34
CA ALA A 538 -3.63 -12.40 -22.58
C ALA A 538 -4.17 -13.53 -23.48
N ALA A 539 -4.52 -13.25 -24.76
CA ALA A 539 -4.95 -14.29 -25.68
C ALA A 539 -3.78 -15.18 -26.11
N GLU A 540 -2.60 -14.58 -26.40
CA GLU A 540 -1.40 -15.34 -26.73
C GLU A 540 -0.94 -16.23 -25.55
N ALA A 541 -1.10 -15.74 -24.30
CA ALA A 541 -0.83 -16.55 -23.13
C ALA A 541 -1.78 -17.75 -23.02
N ALA A 542 -3.06 -17.56 -23.32
CA ALA A 542 -4.04 -18.64 -23.31
C ALA A 542 -3.77 -19.68 -24.41
N GLU A 543 -3.47 -19.23 -25.63
CA GLU A 543 -3.09 -20.08 -26.77
C GLU A 543 -1.83 -20.89 -26.47
N PHE A 544 -0.81 -20.23 -25.91
CA PHE A 544 0.39 -20.93 -25.47
C PHE A 544 0.06 -22.04 -24.45
N ILE A 545 -0.83 -21.78 -23.49
CA ILE A 545 -1.25 -22.77 -22.50
C ILE A 545 -2.03 -23.90 -23.17
N ASN A 546 -2.96 -23.62 -24.09
CA ASN A 546 -3.69 -24.65 -24.82
C ASN A 546 -2.73 -25.64 -25.51
N ASN A 547 -1.70 -25.14 -26.19
CA ASN A 547 -0.76 -25.94 -26.97
C ASN A 547 0.28 -26.67 -26.08
N ASN A 548 0.56 -26.18 -24.88
CA ASN A 548 1.67 -26.68 -24.05
C ASN A 548 1.23 -27.32 -22.73
N TYR A 549 -0.08 -27.40 -22.45
CA TYR A 549 -0.57 -27.83 -21.17
C TYR A 549 -0.17 -29.26 -20.77
N THR A 550 -0.09 -30.17 -21.73
CA THR A 550 0.37 -31.55 -21.55
C THR A 550 1.87 -31.61 -21.29
N ASN A 551 2.65 -30.68 -21.82
CA ASN A 551 4.12 -30.62 -21.78
C ASN A 551 4.66 -29.52 -20.85
N LEU A 552 3.85 -29.03 -19.89
CA LEU A 552 4.25 -27.97 -18.98
C LEU A 552 5.54 -28.25 -18.22
N GLU A 553 5.77 -29.50 -17.86
CA GLU A 553 6.97 -29.90 -17.12
C GLU A 553 8.24 -29.74 -17.98
N HIS A 554 8.23 -30.24 -19.20
CA HIS A 554 9.32 -30.10 -20.15
C HIS A 554 9.60 -28.62 -20.47
N TRP A 555 8.53 -27.86 -20.77
CA TRP A 555 8.65 -26.43 -20.99
C TRP A 555 9.32 -25.73 -19.81
N TRP A 556 8.85 -25.96 -18.57
CA TRP A 556 9.35 -25.26 -17.39
C TRP A 556 10.79 -25.64 -17.02
N LYS A 557 11.14 -26.92 -17.12
CA LYS A 557 12.44 -27.47 -16.71
C LYS A 557 13.56 -27.23 -17.73
N SER A 558 13.32 -26.58 -18.88
CA SER A 558 14.39 -26.34 -19.87
C SER A 558 15.58 -25.60 -19.24
N PRO A 559 16.85 -26.02 -19.52
CA PRO A 559 18.04 -25.46 -18.88
C PRO A 559 18.15 -23.93 -19.03
N LYS A 560 17.86 -23.43 -20.23
CA LYS A 560 17.87 -21.99 -20.52
C LYS A 560 16.91 -21.22 -19.60
N ARG A 561 15.71 -21.74 -19.39
CA ARG A 561 14.68 -21.11 -18.56
C ARG A 561 15.05 -21.16 -17.08
N GLN A 562 15.53 -22.32 -16.60
CA GLN A 562 15.99 -22.48 -15.22
C GLN A 562 17.17 -21.53 -14.89
N LYS A 563 18.09 -21.29 -15.82
CA LYS A 563 19.16 -20.31 -15.65
C LYS A 563 18.60 -18.90 -15.42
N ILE A 564 17.65 -18.47 -16.25
CA ILE A 564 17.02 -17.14 -16.12
C ILE A 564 16.24 -17.01 -14.80
N LEU A 565 15.53 -18.06 -14.39
CA LEU A 565 14.79 -18.06 -13.12
C LEU A 565 15.73 -17.97 -11.90
N ASN A 566 16.86 -18.68 -11.94
CA ASN A 566 17.89 -18.62 -10.90
C ASN A 566 18.51 -17.21 -10.82
N GLU A 567 18.87 -16.61 -11.95
CA GLU A 567 19.37 -15.23 -12.02
C GLU A 567 18.34 -14.23 -11.43
N PHE A 568 17.07 -14.40 -11.78
CA PHE A 568 15.99 -13.58 -11.25
C PHE A 568 15.84 -13.76 -9.73
N CYS A 569 15.85 -15.00 -9.25
CA CYS A 569 15.77 -15.29 -7.83
C CYS A 569 16.94 -14.67 -7.06
N GLU A 570 18.17 -14.79 -7.53
CA GLU A 570 19.31 -14.15 -6.88
C GLU A 570 19.16 -12.63 -6.79
N MET A 571 18.61 -12.03 -7.82
CA MET A 571 18.46 -10.58 -7.88
C MET A 571 17.33 -10.08 -6.96
N PHE A 572 16.17 -10.76 -6.91
CA PHE A 572 14.94 -10.24 -6.33
C PHE A 572 14.33 -11.05 -5.19
N CYS A 573 14.65 -12.33 -5.07
CA CYS A 573 14.11 -13.22 -4.04
C CYS A 573 15.11 -14.29 -3.57
N GLY A 574 16.42 -14.01 -3.67
CA GLY A 574 17.47 -14.89 -3.19
C GLY A 574 17.49 -15.02 -1.67
N LYS A 575 18.04 -16.13 -1.20
CA LYS A 575 18.29 -16.37 0.23
C LYS A 575 19.74 -16.08 0.60
N SER A 576 19.99 -15.77 1.86
CA SER A 576 21.34 -15.76 2.40
C SER A 576 21.96 -17.16 2.36
N LYS A 577 23.20 -17.25 2.00
CA LYS A 577 23.99 -18.50 2.09
C LYS A 577 24.44 -18.76 3.52
N ASN A 578 24.80 -17.69 4.23
CA ASN A 578 25.18 -17.72 5.64
C ASN A 578 24.51 -16.57 6.40
N LEU A 579 23.34 -16.86 6.96
CA LEU A 579 22.52 -15.87 7.65
C LEU A 579 23.23 -15.24 8.85
N HIS A 580 24.01 -16.03 9.58
CA HIS A 580 24.70 -15.57 10.79
C HIS A 580 25.78 -14.55 10.45
N GLU A 581 26.61 -14.85 9.44
CA GLU A 581 27.66 -13.93 9.00
C GLU A 581 27.08 -12.64 8.42
N ASP A 582 26.03 -12.77 7.60
CA ASP A 582 25.34 -11.60 7.05
C ASP A 582 24.79 -10.72 8.17
N PHE A 583 24.17 -11.33 9.20
CA PHE A 583 23.60 -10.59 10.32
C PHE A 583 24.70 -9.98 11.21
N LYS A 584 25.77 -10.73 11.48
CA LYS A 584 26.94 -10.28 12.22
C LYS A 584 27.62 -9.07 11.56
N SER A 585 27.76 -9.10 10.23
CA SER A 585 28.35 -8.00 9.46
C SER A 585 27.57 -6.68 9.60
N ILE A 586 26.27 -6.75 9.86
CA ILE A 586 25.39 -5.59 10.05
C ILE A 586 25.38 -5.13 11.50
N THR A 587 25.33 -6.05 12.42
CA THR A 587 25.19 -5.74 13.84
C THR A 587 26.52 -5.50 14.54
N LYS A 588 27.64 -5.93 13.96
CA LYS A 588 28.95 -5.85 14.61
C LYS A 588 28.93 -6.37 16.06
N ILE A 589 28.17 -7.44 16.30
CA ILE A 589 28.07 -8.15 17.59
C ILE A 589 28.83 -9.47 17.51
#